data_227be6392db92812f57565cacb5b334f
#
_entry.id   227be6392db92812f57565cacb5b334f
#
_cell.length_a   1.000
_cell.length_b   1.000
_cell.length_c   1.000
_cell.angle_alpha   90.00
_cell.angle_beta   90.00
_cell.angle_gamma   90.00
#
_symmetry.space_group_name_H-M   'P 1'
#
loop_
_entity.id
_entity.type
_entity.pdbx_description
1 polymer ?
#
loop_
_entity_poly.entity_id
_entity_poly.type
_entity_poly.pdbx_seq_one_letter_code
_entity_poly.pdbx_strand_id
1 'polypeptide(L)'
;MLIAFLKLIFMQMDYVFPKFGIRELGEGAPVGRLVAINNILIVFLVPFVGAMTQRFSAYRMVIVGGVISALSVFVMALPATWFQTLADGFVGRWIGHGYLGLAGDVHPYYVMITLFVILMSFGEAFYSPRVYEYAAAIAPKGQEASYAALSYIPFLLAKLIVGTVSFRLLAKYCTEVGERNSGAMWLVIGLIATIAPVGLILLRRYIRVHEVGRED
;
A
#
# COMPACT_ATOMS: atom_id res chain seq x y z
N MET A 1 -1.04 17.30 3.47
CA MET A 1 0.36 16.81 3.37
C MET A 1 0.50 15.40 3.92
N LEU A 2 0.13 15.07 5.17
CA LEU A 2 0.30 13.71 5.72
C LEU A 2 -0.41 12.60 4.91
N ILE A 3 -1.59 12.88 4.39
CA ILE A 3 -2.35 11.94 3.53
C ILE A 3 -1.56 11.57 2.25
N ALA A 4 -0.72 12.47 1.75
CA ALA A 4 0.16 12.16 0.62
C ALA A 4 1.12 11.00 0.94
N PHE A 5 1.62 10.91 2.17
CA PHE A 5 2.48 9.80 2.59
C PHE A 5 1.76 8.44 2.60
N LEU A 6 0.45 8.40 2.83
CA LEU A 6 -0.33 7.16 2.69
C LEU A 6 -0.34 6.67 1.24
N LYS A 7 -0.51 7.58 0.30
CA LYS A 7 -0.45 7.24 -1.13
C LYS A 7 0.96 6.85 -1.60
N LEU A 8 2.02 7.20 -0.86
CA LEU A 8 3.38 6.74 -1.17
C LEU A 8 3.47 5.22 -1.25
N ILE A 9 2.78 4.49 -0.36
CA ILE A 9 2.80 3.02 -0.33
C ILE A 9 2.25 2.46 -1.65
N PHE A 10 1.11 3.01 -2.12
CA PHE A 10 0.48 2.58 -3.37
C PHE A 10 1.31 2.95 -4.60
N MET A 11 1.94 4.10 -4.56
CA MET A 11 2.84 4.51 -5.64
C MET A 11 4.04 3.59 -5.78
N GLN A 12 4.45 2.88 -4.72
CA GLN A 12 5.49 1.84 -4.84
C GLN A 12 5.04 0.68 -5.73
N MET A 13 3.74 0.37 -5.79
CA MET A 13 3.20 -0.63 -6.73
C MET A 13 3.42 -0.21 -8.19
N ASP A 14 3.41 1.08 -8.49
CA ASP A 14 3.60 1.59 -9.85
C ASP A 14 5.08 1.78 -10.20
N TYR A 15 5.90 2.23 -9.25
CA TYR A 15 7.28 2.67 -9.52
C TYR A 15 8.35 1.64 -9.14
N VAL A 16 8.22 0.98 -8.00
CA VAL A 16 9.22 0.03 -7.50
C VAL A 16 8.88 -1.39 -7.92
N PHE A 17 7.64 -1.79 -7.68
CA PHE A 17 7.22 -3.17 -7.77
C PHE A 17 7.44 -3.83 -9.13
N PRO A 18 7.14 -3.20 -10.30
CA PRO A 18 7.39 -3.82 -11.59
C PRO A 18 8.87 -4.12 -11.83
N LYS A 19 9.76 -3.15 -11.54
CA LYS A 19 11.21 -3.32 -11.69
C LYS A 19 11.79 -4.29 -10.66
N PHE A 20 11.35 -4.23 -9.42
CA PHE A 20 11.70 -5.18 -8.38
C PHE A 20 11.30 -6.61 -8.78
N GLY A 21 10.06 -6.80 -9.25
CA GLY A 21 9.57 -8.11 -9.68
C GLY A 21 10.40 -8.71 -10.81
N ILE A 22 10.72 -7.92 -11.83
CA ILE A 22 11.56 -8.37 -12.94
C ILE A 22 12.98 -8.69 -12.47
N ARG A 23 13.58 -7.86 -11.62
CA ARG A 23 14.94 -8.07 -11.13
C ARG A 23 15.07 -9.30 -10.23
N GLU A 24 14.11 -9.53 -9.34
CA GLU A 24 14.16 -10.64 -8.38
C GLU A 24 13.61 -11.96 -8.93
N LEU A 25 12.56 -11.90 -9.76
CA LEU A 25 11.82 -13.07 -10.22
C LEU A 25 12.05 -13.39 -11.69
N GLY A 26 12.76 -12.51 -12.42
CA GLY A 26 13.07 -12.64 -13.85
C GLY A 26 12.06 -11.97 -14.78
N GLU A 27 12.43 -11.83 -16.05
CA GLU A 27 11.61 -11.12 -17.06
C GLU A 27 10.25 -11.77 -17.33
N GLY A 28 10.11 -13.08 -17.06
CA GLY A 28 8.85 -13.81 -17.18
C GLY A 28 7.90 -13.66 -15.99
N ALA A 29 8.25 -12.89 -14.96
CA ALA A 29 7.43 -12.73 -13.77
C ALA A 29 6.06 -12.13 -14.09
N PRO A 30 4.94 -12.75 -13.65
CA PRO A 30 3.58 -12.27 -13.93
C PRO A 30 3.20 -11.08 -13.02
N VAL A 31 3.99 -9.99 -13.06
CA VAL A 31 3.82 -8.80 -12.22
C VAL A 31 2.43 -8.20 -12.36
N GLY A 32 1.88 -8.16 -13.59
CA GLY A 32 0.53 -7.65 -13.82
C GLY A 32 -0.55 -8.45 -13.08
N ARG A 33 -0.41 -9.79 -12.99
CA ARG A 33 -1.36 -10.62 -12.22
C ARG A 33 -1.24 -10.35 -10.72
N LEU A 34 -0.04 -10.12 -10.20
CA LEU A 34 0.15 -9.76 -8.80
C LEU A 34 -0.50 -8.42 -8.45
N VAL A 35 -0.36 -7.41 -9.32
CA VAL A 35 -1.05 -6.11 -9.15
C VAL A 35 -2.57 -6.26 -9.27
N ALA A 36 -3.06 -7.13 -10.15
CA ALA A 36 -4.49 -7.39 -10.33
C ALA A 36 -5.19 -7.88 -9.06
N ILE A 37 -4.46 -8.55 -8.14
CA ILE A 37 -5.00 -8.95 -6.83
C ILE A 37 -5.56 -7.74 -6.07
N ASN A 38 -4.83 -6.62 -6.03
CA ASN A 38 -5.30 -5.40 -5.39
C ASN A 38 -6.59 -4.91 -6.04
N ASN A 39 -6.62 -4.80 -7.37
CA ASN A 39 -7.78 -4.29 -8.10
C ASN A 39 -9.04 -5.15 -7.86
N ILE A 40 -8.87 -6.48 -7.84
CA ILE A 40 -9.97 -7.41 -7.55
C ILE A 40 -10.45 -7.23 -6.10
N LEU A 41 -9.53 -7.21 -5.15
CA LEU A 41 -9.88 -7.09 -3.73
C LEU A 41 -10.58 -5.77 -3.42
N ILE A 42 -10.14 -4.64 -3.98
CA ILE A 42 -10.71 -3.33 -3.73
C ILE A 42 -12.18 -3.25 -4.15
N VAL A 43 -12.55 -3.87 -5.27
CA VAL A 43 -13.94 -3.90 -5.75
C VAL A 43 -14.89 -4.49 -4.68
N PHE A 44 -14.44 -5.50 -3.93
CA PHE A 44 -15.23 -6.14 -2.90
C PHE A 44 -15.01 -5.52 -1.50
N LEU A 45 -13.76 -5.21 -1.16
CA LEU A 45 -13.42 -4.72 0.18
C LEU A 45 -13.95 -3.32 0.46
N VAL A 46 -13.91 -2.40 -0.51
CA VAL A 46 -14.34 -1.00 -0.27
C VAL A 46 -15.82 -0.91 0.10
N PRO A 47 -16.77 -1.52 -0.63
CA PRO A 47 -18.16 -1.50 -0.22
C PRO A 47 -18.40 -2.19 1.13
N PHE A 48 -17.75 -3.35 1.35
CA PHE A 48 -17.90 -4.12 2.57
C PHE A 48 -17.37 -3.37 3.81
N VAL A 49 -16.12 -2.91 3.75
CA VAL A 49 -15.50 -2.13 4.83
C VAL A 49 -16.24 -0.81 5.03
N GLY A 50 -16.65 -0.15 3.93
CA GLY A 50 -17.45 1.07 3.98
C GLY A 50 -18.75 0.87 4.76
N ALA A 51 -19.50 -0.21 4.50
CA ALA A 51 -20.72 -0.53 5.21
C ALA A 51 -20.48 -0.81 6.70
N MET A 52 -19.43 -1.56 7.04
CA MET A 52 -19.13 -1.92 8.43
C MET A 52 -18.61 -0.75 9.27
N THR A 53 -18.00 0.25 8.63
CA THR A 53 -17.30 1.32 9.34
C THR A 53 -18.01 2.67 9.31
N GLN A 54 -19.28 2.72 8.92
CA GLN A 54 -20.06 3.96 8.79
C GLN A 54 -20.14 4.77 10.10
N ARG A 55 -20.19 4.10 11.26
CA ARG A 55 -20.27 4.73 12.57
C ARG A 55 -18.96 5.37 13.04
N PHE A 56 -17.83 4.99 12.46
CA PHE A 56 -16.54 5.51 12.87
C PHE A 56 -16.15 6.76 12.07
N SER A 57 -15.42 7.68 12.70
CA SER A 57 -14.96 8.91 12.05
C SER A 57 -14.01 8.61 10.89
N ALA A 58 -14.08 9.42 9.84
CA ALA A 58 -13.19 9.30 8.68
C ALA A 58 -11.72 9.39 9.12
N TYR A 59 -11.42 10.29 10.06
CA TYR A 59 -10.08 10.45 10.62
C TYR A 59 -9.54 9.14 11.24
N ARG A 60 -10.34 8.47 12.07
CA ARG A 60 -9.96 7.21 12.71
C ARG A 60 -9.70 6.12 11.68
N MET A 61 -10.55 6.02 10.66
CA MET A 61 -10.41 5.02 9.60
C MET A 61 -9.17 5.26 8.75
N VAL A 62 -8.82 6.52 8.48
CA VAL A 62 -7.58 6.87 7.78
C VAL A 62 -6.35 6.42 8.58
N ILE A 63 -6.34 6.57 9.90
CA ILE A 63 -5.23 6.08 10.75
C ILE A 63 -5.15 4.55 10.69
N VAL A 64 -6.26 3.85 10.92
CA VAL A 64 -6.31 2.38 10.91
C VAL A 64 -5.83 1.84 9.57
N GLY A 65 -6.39 2.33 8.47
CA GLY A 65 -5.98 1.94 7.13
C GLY A 65 -4.51 2.25 6.85
N GLY A 66 -4.04 3.41 7.30
CA GLY A 66 -2.64 3.81 7.17
C GLY A 66 -1.67 2.90 7.94
N VAL A 67 -2.03 2.49 9.15
CA VAL A 67 -1.23 1.54 9.94
C VAL A 67 -1.18 0.18 9.26
N ILE A 68 -2.33 -0.36 8.82
CA ILE A 68 -2.37 -1.65 8.12
C ILE A 68 -1.53 -1.60 6.84
N SER A 69 -1.65 -0.53 6.04
CA SER A 69 -0.87 -0.36 4.82
C SER A 69 0.63 -0.21 5.09
N ALA A 70 1.03 0.51 6.14
CA ALA A 70 2.43 0.60 6.52
C ALA A 70 3.00 -0.75 6.97
N LEU A 71 2.25 -1.49 7.79
CA LEU A 71 2.64 -2.82 8.25
C LEU A 71 2.78 -3.82 7.09
N SER A 72 1.94 -3.72 6.05
CA SER A 72 2.03 -4.60 4.89
C SER A 72 3.39 -4.52 4.19
N VAL A 73 3.99 -3.34 4.13
CA VAL A 73 5.30 -3.13 3.50
C VAL A 73 6.41 -3.89 4.23
N PHE A 74 6.34 -4.01 5.56
CA PHE A 74 7.34 -4.73 6.33
C PHE A 74 7.36 -6.23 6.06
N VAL A 75 6.26 -6.81 5.55
CA VAL A 75 6.26 -8.20 5.06
C VAL A 75 7.32 -8.41 3.99
N MET A 76 7.49 -7.43 3.10
CA MET A 76 8.51 -7.47 2.03
C MET A 76 9.95 -7.27 2.53
N ALA A 77 10.12 -6.76 3.75
CA ALA A 77 11.41 -6.59 4.39
C ALA A 77 11.90 -7.83 5.14
N LEU A 78 11.02 -8.81 5.35
CA LEU A 78 11.36 -10.06 6.02
C LEU A 78 12.26 -10.94 5.14
N PRO A 79 13.07 -11.83 5.74
CA PRO A 79 13.85 -12.80 4.97
C PRO A 79 12.95 -13.71 4.15
N ALA A 80 13.21 -13.83 2.85
CA ALA A 80 12.43 -14.68 1.96
C ALA A 80 12.44 -16.16 2.39
N THR A 81 13.51 -16.61 3.05
CA THR A 81 13.64 -17.97 3.59
C THR A 81 12.55 -18.35 4.59
N TRP A 82 11.97 -17.39 5.32
CA TRP A 82 10.86 -17.67 6.24
C TRP A 82 9.58 -18.09 5.52
N PHE A 83 9.45 -17.72 4.26
CA PHE A 83 8.30 -18.03 3.42
C PHE A 83 8.51 -19.26 2.52
N GLN A 84 9.70 -19.90 2.58
CA GLN A 84 10.03 -21.05 1.75
C GLN A 84 9.03 -22.20 1.98
N THR A 85 8.77 -22.57 3.23
CA THR A 85 7.82 -23.65 3.57
C THR A 85 6.41 -23.37 3.05
N LEU A 86 6.00 -22.09 3.05
CA LEU A 86 4.70 -21.69 2.48
C LEU A 86 4.71 -21.76 0.95
N ALA A 87 5.83 -21.39 0.33
CA ALA A 87 6.00 -21.43 -1.12
C ALA A 87 5.99 -22.86 -1.66
N ASP A 88 6.65 -23.80 -0.97
CA ASP A 88 6.70 -25.23 -1.31
C ASP A 88 5.38 -25.95 -0.98
N GLY A 89 4.58 -25.37 -0.09
CA GLY A 89 3.34 -25.93 0.43
C GLY A 89 2.11 -25.70 -0.49
N PHE A 90 0.93 -25.98 0.08
CA PHE A 90 -0.36 -25.79 -0.61
C PHE A 90 -0.59 -24.35 -1.05
N VAL A 91 -0.24 -23.38 -0.17
CA VAL A 91 -0.45 -21.95 -0.44
C VAL A 91 0.37 -21.49 -1.66
N GLY A 92 1.65 -21.86 -1.71
CA GLY A 92 2.51 -21.51 -2.84
C GLY A 92 2.03 -22.13 -4.15
N ARG A 93 1.63 -23.40 -4.13
CA ARG A 93 1.06 -24.07 -5.32
C ARG A 93 -0.22 -23.40 -5.80
N TRP A 94 -1.13 -23.06 -4.90
CA TRP A 94 -2.37 -22.40 -5.25
C TRP A 94 -2.12 -21.00 -5.83
N ILE A 95 -1.24 -20.21 -5.25
CA ILE A 95 -0.85 -18.90 -5.76
C ILE A 95 -0.06 -19.04 -7.05
N GLY A 96 1.02 -19.85 -7.04
CA GLY A 96 1.96 -19.95 -8.15
C GLY A 96 1.37 -20.63 -9.38
N HIS A 97 0.89 -21.86 -9.23
CA HIS A 97 0.37 -22.61 -10.36
C HIS A 97 -1.10 -22.29 -10.65
N GLY A 98 -1.93 -22.14 -9.60
CA GLY A 98 -3.36 -21.90 -9.78
C GLY A 98 -3.68 -20.50 -10.30
N TYR A 99 -3.10 -19.45 -9.68
CA TYR A 99 -3.42 -18.08 -10.04
C TYR A 99 -2.40 -17.44 -11.00
N LEU A 100 -1.11 -17.53 -10.68
CA LEU A 100 -0.06 -16.89 -11.47
C LEU A 100 0.31 -17.65 -12.74
N GLY A 101 0.02 -18.96 -12.80
CA GLY A 101 0.31 -19.81 -13.96
C GLY A 101 1.81 -20.12 -14.14
N LEU A 102 2.54 -20.22 -13.04
CA LEU A 102 3.96 -20.59 -13.05
C LEU A 102 4.12 -22.06 -13.41
N ALA A 103 5.16 -22.39 -14.19
CA ALA A 103 5.44 -23.75 -14.62
C ALA A 103 6.49 -24.49 -13.78
N GLY A 104 7.15 -23.84 -12.84
CA GLY A 104 8.24 -24.40 -12.02
C GLY A 104 8.05 -24.13 -10.53
N ASP A 105 9.15 -24.27 -9.77
CA ASP A 105 9.14 -23.99 -8.34
C ASP A 105 8.68 -22.56 -8.03
N VAL A 106 7.90 -22.42 -6.97
CA VAL A 106 7.34 -21.12 -6.58
C VAL A 106 8.32 -20.39 -5.69
N HIS A 107 8.91 -19.33 -6.20
CA HIS A 107 9.83 -18.51 -5.41
C HIS A 107 9.10 -17.86 -4.23
N PRO A 108 9.68 -17.84 -2.99
CA PRO A 108 9.04 -17.29 -1.79
C PRO A 108 8.50 -15.86 -1.95
N TYR A 109 9.14 -15.03 -2.75
CA TYR A 109 8.66 -13.68 -3.03
C TYR A 109 7.24 -13.64 -3.62
N TYR A 110 6.79 -14.65 -4.34
CA TYR A 110 5.39 -14.67 -4.82
C TYR A 110 4.39 -14.72 -3.67
N VAL A 111 4.71 -15.49 -2.62
CA VAL A 111 3.88 -15.57 -1.41
C VAL A 111 3.96 -14.26 -0.62
N MET A 112 5.16 -13.71 -0.44
CA MET A 112 5.38 -12.43 0.26
C MET A 112 4.65 -11.28 -0.43
N ILE A 113 4.77 -11.16 -1.75
CA ILE A 113 4.10 -10.13 -2.54
C ILE A 113 2.58 -10.28 -2.44
N THR A 114 2.06 -11.52 -2.56
CA THR A 114 0.62 -11.77 -2.44
C THR A 114 0.11 -11.33 -1.07
N LEU A 115 0.81 -11.69 0.01
CA LEU A 115 0.45 -11.28 1.37
C LEU A 115 0.54 -9.76 1.54
N PHE A 116 1.60 -9.14 1.04
CA PHE A 116 1.76 -7.69 1.03
C PHE A 116 0.58 -7.01 0.33
N VAL A 117 0.22 -7.45 -0.88
CA VAL A 117 -0.87 -6.87 -1.67
C VAL A 117 -2.21 -7.04 -0.98
N ILE A 118 -2.48 -8.21 -0.40
CA ILE A 118 -3.73 -8.46 0.36
C ILE A 118 -3.82 -7.50 1.54
N LEU A 119 -2.80 -7.43 2.40
CA LEU A 119 -2.81 -6.54 3.57
C LEU A 119 -2.91 -5.07 3.16
N MET A 120 -2.19 -4.67 2.12
CA MET A 120 -2.26 -3.33 1.57
C MET A 120 -3.67 -3.00 1.07
N SER A 121 -4.35 -3.92 0.39
CA SER A 121 -5.72 -3.75 -0.10
C SER A 121 -6.71 -3.57 1.06
N PHE A 122 -6.54 -4.31 2.16
CA PHE A 122 -7.31 -4.06 3.38
C PHE A 122 -7.07 -2.65 3.91
N GLY A 123 -5.83 -2.25 4.07
CA GLY A 123 -5.51 -0.88 4.49
C GLY A 123 -6.15 0.17 3.59
N GLU A 124 -6.08 -0.01 2.28
CA GLU A 124 -6.68 0.89 1.29
C GLU A 124 -8.20 0.97 1.44
N ALA A 125 -8.87 -0.14 1.63
CA ALA A 125 -10.32 -0.18 1.79
C ALA A 125 -10.79 0.65 3.01
N PHE A 126 -9.98 0.71 4.08
CA PHE A 126 -10.28 1.54 5.25
C PHE A 126 -10.08 3.03 4.99
N TYR A 127 -8.98 3.44 4.35
CA TYR A 127 -8.65 4.86 4.28
C TYR A 127 -9.08 5.54 2.98
N SER A 128 -9.08 4.84 1.85
CA SER A 128 -9.25 5.49 0.54
C SER A 128 -10.59 6.23 0.40
N PRO A 129 -11.75 5.63 0.71
CA PRO A 129 -13.01 6.37 0.65
C PRO A 129 -13.09 7.50 1.70
N ARG A 130 -12.46 7.30 2.86
CA ARG A 130 -12.51 8.25 3.99
C ARG A 130 -11.70 9.53 3.77
N VAL A 131 -10.66 9.46 2.96
CA VAL A 131 -9.90 10.65 2.57
C VAL A 131 -10.80 11.66 1.84
N TYR A 132 -11.65 11.18 0.94
CA TYR A 132 -12.57 12.05 0.21
C TYR A 132 -13.71 12.55 1.10
N GLU A 133 -14.25 11.70 1.97
CA GLU A 133 -15.24 12.12 2.95
C GLU A 133 -14.67 13.20 3.89
N TYR A 134 -13.45 13.04 4.36
CA TYR A 134 -12.80 14.02 5.23
C TYR A 134 -12.59 15.35 4.50
N ALA A 135 -12.16 15.34 3.24
CA ALA A 135 -12.01 16.54 2.45
C ALA A 135 -13.35 17.30 2.26
N ALA A 136 -14.45 16.55 2.05
CA ALA A 136 -15.78 17.12 1.96
C ALA A 136 -16.28 17.67 3.33
N ALA A 137 -15.97 16.97 4.43
CA ALA A 137 -16.40 17.37 5.77
C ALA A 137 -15.77 18.69 6.26
N ILE A 138 -14.55 19.01 5.82
CA ILE A 138 -13.87 20.27 6.17
C ILE A 138 -14.19 21.43 5.19
N ALA A 139 -14.91 21.15 4.10
CA ALA A 139 -15.23 22.14 3.09
C ALA A 139 -16.37 23.06 3.56
N PRO A 140 -16.29 24.36 3.27
CA PRO A 140 -17.45 25.25 3.39
C PRO A 140 -18.59 24.78 2.48
N LYS A 141 -19.84 25.03 2.88
CA LYS A 141 -21.02 24.66 2.07
C LYS A 141 -20.95 25.21 0.66
N GLY A 142 -21.13 24.33 -0.33
CA GLY A 142 -21.08 24.67 -1.74
C GLY A 142 -19.67 24.67 -2.36
N GLN A 143 -18.61 24.37 -1.59
CA GLN A 143 -17.24 24.29 -2.06
C GLN A 143 -16.64 22.87 -1.97
N GLU A 144 -17.46 21.86 -1.74
CA GLU A 144 -17.05 20.48 -1.50
C GLU A 144 -16.21 19.93 -2.69
N ALA A 145 -16.64 20.22 -3.93
CA ALA A 145 -15.94 19.82 -5.14
C ALA A 145 -14.55 20.46 -5.26
N SER A 146 -14.42 21.75 -4.89
CA SER A 146 -13.14 22.47 -4.92
C SER A 146 -12.18 21.92 -3.88
N TYR A 147 -12.64 21.64 -2.66
CA TYR A 147 -11.82 21.04 -1.61
C TYR A 147 -11.41 19.60 -1.96
N ALA A 148 -12.30 18.81 -2.55
CA ALA A 148 -11.96 17.50 -3.07
C ALA A 148 -10.85 17.59 -4.14
N ALA A 149 -10.96 18.51 -5.09
CA ALA A 149 -9.92 18.73 -6.10
C ALA A 149 -8.58 19.18 -5.49
N LEU A 150 -8.60 20.12 -4.53
CA LEU A 150 -7.40 20.56 -3.81
C LEU A 150 -6.72 19.44 -3.03
N SER A 151 -7.47 18.45 -2.55
CA SER A 151 -6.93 17.28 -1.85
C SER A 151 -6.03 16.41 -2.74
N TYR A 152 -6.12 16.51 -4.06
CA TYR A 152 -5.24 15.82 -5.00
C TYR A 152 -3.87 16.47 -5.19
N ILE A 153 -3.71 17.77 -4.88
CA ILE A 153 -2.42 18.48 -5.06
C ILE A 153 -1.28 17.78 -4.28
N PRO A 154 -1.44 17.41 -3.00
CA PRO A 154 -0.42 16.66 -2.29
C PRO A 154 -0.04 15.34 -2.96
N PHE A 155 -1.01 14.66 -3.62
CA PHE A 155 -0.72 13.43 -4.35
C PHE A 155 0.12 13.65 -5.59
N LEU A 156 -0.13 14.73 -6.32
CA LEU A 156 0.69 15.08 -7.49
C LEU A 156 2.13 15.40 -7.09
N LEU A 157 2.32 16.16 -6.02
CA LEU A 157 3.65 16.46 -5.47
C LEU A 157 4.34 15.19 -4.96
N ALA A 158 3.59 14.30 -4.29
CA ALA A 158 4.11 13.03 -3.83
C ALA A 158 4.65 12.16 -4.99
N LYS A 159 3.97 12.13 -6.14
CA LYS A 159 4.42 11.38 -7.33
C LYS A 159 5.83 11.77 -7.78
N LEU A 160 6.15 13.05 -7.79
CA LEU A 160 7.48 13.55 -8.17
C LEU A 160 8.56 13.07 -7.18
N ILE A 161 8.28 13.15 -5.88
CA ILE A 161 9.20 12.73 -4.83
C ILE A 161 9.39 11.21 -4.85
N VAL A 162 8.28 10.46 -4.93
CA VAL A 162 8.30 8.99 -4.94
C VAL A 162 9.09 8.46 -6.12
N GLY A 163 8.84 8.95 -7.33
CA GLY A 163 9.55 8.50 -8.52
C GLY A 163 11.06 8.62 -8.34
N THR A 164 11.54 9.77 -7.86
CA THR A 164 12.98 10.02 -7.62
C THR A 164 13.55 9.12 -6.52
N VAL A 165 12.86 9.02 -5.37
CA VAL A 165 13.30 8.19 -4.24
C VAL A 165 13.30 6.72 -4.60
N SER A 166 12.23 6.24 -5.25
CA SER A 166 12.09 4.85 -5.67
C SER A 166 13.19 4.43 -6.65
N PHE A 167 13.52 5.29 -7.60
CA PHE A 167 14.62 5.02 -8.55
C PHE A 167 15.96 4.88 -7.84
N ARG A 168 16.25 5.79 -6.88
CA ARG A 168 17.51 5.71 -6.09
C ARG A 168 17.57 4.47 -5.21
N LEU A 169 16.45 4.08 -4.60
CA LEU A 169 16.37 2.87 -3.78
C LEU A 169 16.59 1.61 -4.62
N LEU A 170 15.94 1.51 -5.78
CA LEU A 170 16.15 0.41 -6.72
C LEU A 170 17.60 0.34 -7.20
N ALA A 171 18.20 1.48 -7.57
CA ALA A 171 19.58 1.53 -8.03
C ALA A 171 20.58 1.11 -6.95
N LYS A 172 20.27 1.40 -5.68
CA LYS A 172 21.18 1.10 -4.55
C LYS A 172 21.01 -0.32 -4.01
N TYR A 173 19.79 -0.78 -3.85
CA TYR A 173 19.49 -2.01 -3.11
C TYR A 173 19.01 -3.18 -3.96
N CYS A 174 18.47 -2.91 -5.14
CA CYS A 174 18.00 -3.91 -6.09
C CYS A 174 18.62 -3.66 -7.46
N THR A 175 19.92 -3.87 -7.55
CA THR A 175 20.73 -3.66 -8.77
C THR A 175 20.34 -4.63 -9.88
N GLU A 176 20.58 -4.26 -11.13
CA GLU A 176 20.33 -5.16 -12.27
C GLU A 176 21.33 -6.32 -12.29
N VAL A 177 22.57 -6.03 -11.90
CA VAL A 177 23.66 -7.02 -11.87
C VAL A 177 24.32 -6.96 -10.49
N GLY A 178 24.65 -8.14 -9.93
CA GLY A 178 25.34 -8.26 -8.65
C GLY A 178 24.41 -8.61 -7.48
N GLU A 179 24.95 -8.46 -6.27
CA GLU A 179 24.21 -8.77 -5.04
C GLU A 179 23.06 -7.77 -4.81
N ARG A 180 21.91 -8.30 -4.37
CA ARG A 180 20.71 -7.51 -4.07
C ARG A 180 20.42 -7.58 -2.59
N ASN A 181 19.99 -6.45 -2.03
CA ASN A 181 19.50 -6.37 -0.66
C ASN A 181 18.08 -5.78 -0.67
N SER A 182 17.17 -6.49 -1.32
CA SER A 182 15.79 -6.06 -1.51
C SER A 182 15.02 -5.93 -0.19
N GLY A 183 15.36 -6.74 0.82
CA GLY A 183 14.82 -6.61 2.18
C GLY A 183 15.14 -5.26 2.81
N ALA A 184 16.38 -4.77 2.68
CA ALA A 184 16.74 -3.43 3.16
C ALA A 184 16.03 -2.32 2.40
N MET A 185 15.82 -2.48 1.10
CA MET A 185 15.03 -1.53 0.30
C MET A 185 13.60 -1.42 0.84
N TRP A 186 12.94 -2.56 1.04
CA TRP A 186 11.57 -2.59 1.55
C TRP A 186 11.48 -2.12 3.00
N LEU A 187 12.51 -2.35 3.81
CA LEU A 187 12.60 -1.80 5.17
C LEU A 187 12.60 -0.27 5.14
N VAL A 188 13.42 0.35 4.28
CA VAL A 188 13.45 1.81 4.12
C VAL A 188 12.09 2.35 3.66
N ILE A 189 11.46 1.69 2.68
CA ILE A 189 10.12 2.06 2.20
C ILE A 189 9.10 1.94 3.35
N GLY A 190 9.14 0.87 4.12
CA GLY A 190 8.28 0.65 5.28
C GLY A 190 8.42 1.74 6.35
N LEU A 191 9.66 2.13 6.67
CA LEU A 191 9.93 3.22 7.61
C LEU A 191 9.37 4.56 7.11
N ILE A 192 9.54 4.88 5.83
CA ILE A 192 8.93 6.07 5.22
C ILE A 192 7.39 5.98 5.28
N ALA A 193 6.82 4.81 5.03
CA ALA A 193 5.38 4.58 5.07
C ALA A 193 4.76 4.83 6.45
N THR A 194 5.52 4.59 7.54
CA THR A 194 5.04 4.84 8.91
C THR A 194 4.91 6.32 9.26
N ILE A 195 5.53 7.23 8.50
CA ILE A 195 5.47 8.69 8.75
C ILE A 195 4.04 9.19 8.75
N ALA A 196 3.19 8.69 7.82
CA ALA A 196 1.81 9.13 7.71
C ALA A 196 0.96 8.76 8.93
N PRO A 197 0.81 7.48 9.31
CA PRO A 197 -0.02 7.11 10.45
C PRO A 197 0.53 7.66 11.77
N VAL A 198 1.85 7.67 11.95
CA VAL A 198 2.48 8.27 13.15
C VAL A 198 2.24 9.77 13.20
N GLY A 199 2.43 10.48 12.09
CA GLY A 199 2.17 11.92 12.00
C GLY A 199 0.70 12.26 12.28
N LEU A 200 -0.25 11.48 11.77
CA LEU A 200 -1.67 11.65 12.06
C LEU A 200 -1.98 11.45 13.55
N ILE A 201 -1.39 10.44 14.17
CA ILE A 201 -1.59 10.18 15.61
C ILE A 201 -1.03 11.32 16.46
N LEU A 202 0.22 11.74 16.19
CA LEU A 202 0.90 12.79 16.95
C LEU A 202 0.22 14.18 16.79
N LEU A 203 -0.24 14.48 15.59
CA LEU A 203 -0.87 15.77 15.27
C LEU A 203 -2.40 15.74 15.44
N ARG A 204 -2.94 14.72 16.09
CA ARG A 204 -4.38 14.53 16.30
C ARG A 204 -5.09 15.79 16.80
N ARG A 205 -4.49 16.50 17.75
CA ARG A 205 -5.09 17.71 18.36
C ARG A 205 -5.28 18.87 17.37
N TYR A 206 -4.47 18.92 16.31
CA TYR A 206 -4.48 19.99 15.31
C TYR A 206 -5.25 19.65 14.05
N ILE A 207 -5.38 18.36 13.74
CA ILE A 207 -5.91 17.92 12.44
C ILE A 207 -7.35 17.40 12.57
N ARG A 208 -7.72 16.84 13.74
CA ARG A 208 -9.00 16.20 13.94
C ARG A 208 -10.15 17.21 13.86
N VAL A 209 -11.13 16.92 13.04
CA VAL A 209 -12.41 17.64 12.96
C VAL A 209 -13.50 16.73 13.56
N HIS A 210 -14.35 17.31 14.40
CA HIS A 210 -15.48 16.58 14.96
C HIS A 210 -16.55 16.30 13.87
N GLU A 211 -16.82 15.03 13.64
CA GLU A 211 -17.82 14.59 12.66
C GLU A 211 -19.14 14.26 13.39
N VAL A 212 -20.19 15.01 13.09
CA VAL A 212 -21.51 14.84 13.72
C VAL A 212 -22.07 13.45 13.40
N GLY A 213 -22.49 12.71 14.44
CA GLY A 213 -23.14 11.40 14.30
C GLY A 213 -22.17 10.22 14.10
N ARG A 214 -20.86 10.41 14.30
CA ARG A 214 -19.83 9.35 14.24
C ARG A 214 -19.07 9.21 15.55
N GLU A 215 -18.73 7.96 15.87
CA GLU A 215 -17.88 7.65 17.03
C GLU A 215 -16.42 8.00 16.77
N ASP A 216 -15.82 8.66 17.74
CA ASP A 216 -14.41 9.08 17.70
C ASP A 216 -13.45 8.00 18.23
#